data_0883cb47bb641d0cbc532f0cc1e5488c
#
_entry.id   0883cb47bb641d0cbc532f0cc1e5488c
#
_cell.length_a   1.000
_cell.length_b   1.000
_cell.length_c   1.000
_cell.angle_alpha   90.00
_cell.angle_beta   90.00
_cell.angle_gamma   90.00
#
_symmetry.space_group_name_H-M   'P 1'
#
loop_
_entity.id
_entity.type
_entity.pdbx_description
1 polymer ?
#
loop_
_entity_poly.entity_id
_entity_poly.type
_entity_poly.pdbx_seq_one_letter_code
_entity_poly.pdbx_strand_id
1 'polypeptide(L)'
;MLKRALLSLAAVPLLGVSMLTMAEDLSEPIILAARPEFQDVVYGSTVLVVAPLSGDRHIGFIVNRPTRYSLGELFPDDGPSRQVHDRVYFGGPVATEALFALVERTDSPGGKSLQVMPGLYAALDQATVDQVIAAEPDHARFVAGVVFWRPGELREEIDEGAWYTFDPDAELALRKPDGLWEELVRRAKGAENTT
;
A
#
# COMPACT_ATOMS: atom_id res chain seq x y z
N MET A 1 28.28 -17.45 -73.36
CA MET A 1 27.00 -17.81 -72.72
C MET A 1 27.16 -17.88 -71.19
N LEU A 2 26.83 -16.82 -70.48
CA LEU A 2 27.03 -16.74 -69.06
C LEU A 2 25.69 -17.05 -68.32
N LYS A 3 25.65 -18.13 -67.58
CA LYS A 3 24.51 -18.47 -66.72
C LYS A 3 24.58 -17.69 -65.40
N ARG A 4 23.64 -16.76 -65.18
CA ARG A 4 23.45 -16.07 -63.88
C ARG A 4 22.73 -17.01 -62.91
N ALA A 5 23.36 -17.31 -61.79
CA ALA A 5 22.74 -17.97 -60.65
C ALA A 5 22.03 -16.90 -59.81
N LEU A 6 20.72 -17.05 -59.61
CA LEU A 6 19.88 -16.26 -58.68
C LEU A 6 20.01 -16.87 -57.29
N LEU A 7 20.68 -16.16 -56.35
CA LEU A 7 20.59 -16.49 -54.95
C LEU A 7 19.23 -15.97 -54.42
N SER A 8 18.39 -16.92 -53.98
CA SER A 8 17.14 -16.64 -53.30
C SER A 8 17.44 -16.39 -51.81
N LEU A 9 17.29 -15.15 -51.37
CA LEU A 9 17.45 -14.80 -49.95
C LEU A 9 16.11 -15.10 -49.24
N ALA A 10 16.07 -16.18 -48.46
CA ALA A 10 14.94 -16.51 -47.63
C ALA A 10 14.87 -15.56 -46.41
N ALA A 11 13.88 -14.69 -46.39
CA ALA A 11 13.59 -13.86 -45.25
C ALA A 11 12.96 -14.72 -44.13
N VAL A 12 13.66 -14.87 -43.01
CA VAL A 12 13.13 -15.47 -41.78
C VAL A 12 12.26 -14.43 -41.09
N PRO A 13 10.95 -14.66 -40.86
CA PRO A 13 10.15 -13.75 -40.07
C PRO A 13 10.59 -13.83 -38.60
N LEU A 14 11.07 -12.71 -38.07
CA LEU A 14 11.32 -12.52 -36.65
C LEU A 14 9.95 -12.46 -35.96
N LEU A 15 9.49 -13.59 -35.40
CA LEU A 15 8.35 -13.63 -34.50
C LEU A 15 8.72 -12.86 -33.24
N GLY A 16 8.31 -11.58 -33.20
CA GLY A 16 8.36 -10.79 -31.99
C GLY A 16 7.40 -11.41 -30.96
N VAL A 17 7.97 -12.07 -29.95
CA VAL A 17 7.22 -12.44 -28.75
C VAL A 17 6.90 -11.14 -28.03
N SER A 18 5.70 -10.59 -28.25
CA SER A 18 5.16 -9.55 -27.39
C SER A 18 4.94 -10.18 -26.02
N MET A 19 5.83 -9.90 -25.07
CA MET A 19 5.54 -10.12 -23.66
C MET A 19 4.36 -9.21 -23.33
N LEU A 20 3.17 -9.79 -23.18
CA LEU A 20 2.03 -9.15 -22.54
C LEU A 20 2.43 -8.96 -21.06
N THR A 21 2.94 -7.81 -20.73
CA THR A 21 3.02 -7.36 -19.34
C THR A 21 1.58 -7.27 -18.87
N MET A 22 1.17 -8.17 -17.99
CA MET A 22 -0.13 -8.07 -17.31
C MET A 22 -0.11 -6.77 -16.52
N ALA A 23 -0.86 -5.77 -16.97
CA ALA A 23 -1.00 -4.54 -16.23
C ALA A 23 -1.67 -4.86 -14.89
N GLU A 24 -1.10 -4.36 -13.80
CA GLU A 24 -1.66 -4.48 -12.46
C GLU A 24 -3.11 -3.97 -12.46
N ASP A 25 -4.03 -4.75 -11.90
CA ASP A 25 -5.43 -4.33 -11.77
C ASP A 25 -5.59 -3.44 -10.53
N LEU A 26 -5.53 -2.13 -10.74
CA LEU A 26 -5.68 -1.14 -9.67
C LEU A 26 -7.14 -0.89 -9.28
N SER A 27 -8.11 -1.64 -9.83
CA SER A 27 -9.50 -1.65 -9.34
C SER A 27 -9.68 -2.47 -8.07
N GLU A 28 -8.68 -3.28 -7.71
CA GLU A 28 -8.64 -4.08 -6.50
C GLU A 28 -7.66 -3.50 -5.48
N PRO A 29 -7.84 -3.80 -4.17
CA PRO A 29 -6.86 -3.42 -3.15
C PRO A 29 -5.49 -4.03 -3.41
N ILE A 30 -4.43 -3.29 -3.09
CA ILE A 30 -3.05 -3.76 -3.23
C ILE A 30 -2.20 -3.34 -2.03
N ILE A 31 -1.04 -3.98 -1.90
CA ILE A 31 0.03 -3.56 -1.00
C ILE A 31 1.18 -3.02 -1.86
N LEU A 32 1.73 -1.89 -1.45
CA LEU A 32 2.90 -1.28 -2.06
C LEU A 32 4.09 -1.34 -1.11
N ALA A 33 5.27 -1.66 -1.64
CA ALA A 33 6.53 -1.44 -0.95
C ALA A 33 7.43 -0.55 -1.82
N ALA A 34 7.95 0.52 -1.24
CA ALA A 34 8.84 1.42 -1.98
C ALA A 34 10.07 0.66 -2.48
N ARG A 35 10.43 0.86 -3.75
CA ARG A 35 11.67 0.29 -4.29
C ARG A 35 12.88 0.97 -3.64
N PRO A 36 13.99 0.26 -3.43
CA PRO A 36 15.19 0.85 -2.79
C PRO A 36 15.77 2.04 -3.56
N GLU A 37 15.52 2.10 -4.86
CA GLU A 37 15.95 3.17 -5.76
C GLU A 37 15.08 4.43 -5.62
N PHE A 38 13.87 4.28 -5.08
CA PHE A 38 12.95 5.40 -4.83
C PHE A 38 13.36 6.14 -3.55
N GLN A 39 14.32 7.06 -3.71
CA GLN A 39 14.90 7.85 -2.62
C GLN A 39 14.04 9.09 -2.33
N ASP A 40 12.84 8.87 -1.83
CA ASP A 40 11.96 9.95 -1.37
C ASP A 40 11.98 10.07 0.16
N VAL A 41 11.92 11.31 0.68
CA VAL A 41 11.99 11.57 2.13
C VAL A 41 10.76 11.04 2.87
N VAL A 42 9.60 11.08 2.21
CA VAL A 42 8.31 10.64 2.78
C VAL A 42 8.09 9.15 2.51
N TYR A 43 8.35 8.70 1.29
CA TYR A 43 7.95 7.37 0.84
C TYR A 43 9.08 6.33 0.81
N GLY A 44 10.34 6.74 0.85
CA GLY A 44 11.47 5.78 0.87
C GLY A 44 11.36 4.77 2.01
N SER A 45 11.54 3.47 1.73
CA SER A 45 11.43 2.37 2.69
C SER A 45 10.05 2.22 3.35
N THR A 46 8.97 2.67 2.68
CA THR A 46 7.61 2.51 3.21
C THR A 46 6.91 1.27 2.66
N VAL A 47 5.94 0.81 3.45
CA VAL A 47 4.92 -0.18 3.06
C VAL A 47 3.56 0.48 3.24
N LEU A 48 2.72 0.38 2.22
CA LEU A 48 1.37 0.94 2.22
C LEU A 48 0.32 -0.14 1.94
N VAL A 49 -0.81 -0.02 2.61
CA VAL A 49 -2.05 -0.67 2.20
C VAL A 49 -2.87 0.32 1.41
N VAL A 50 -3.39 -0.07 0.25
CA VAL A 50 -4.04 0.83 -0.69
C VAL A 50 -5.41 0.28 -1.09
N ALA A 51 -6.42 1.13 -1.05
CA ALA A 51 -7.76 0.86 -1.52
C ALA A 51 -8.10 1.71 -2.74
N PRO A 52 -8.75 1.13 -3.76
CA PRO A 52 -9.32 1.90 -4.86
C PRO A 52 -10.52 2.71 -4.38
N LEU A 53 -10.70 3.88 -4.97
CA LEU A 53 -11.86 4.74 -4.82
C LEU A 53 -12.53 4.96 -6.18
N SER A 54 -13.76 5.49 -6.17
CA SER A 54 -14.45 5.80 -7.41
C SER A 54 -13.67 6.80 -8.29
N GLY A 55 -13.68 6.58 -9.62
CA GLY A 55 -13.04 7.47 -10.59
C GLY A 55 -11.51 7.36 -10.61
N ASP A 56 -11.01 6.13 -10.52
CA ASP A 56 -9.58 5.80 -10.63
C ASP A 56 -8.68 6.56 -9.61
N ARG A 57 -9.25 6.89 -8.46
CA ARG A 57 -8.55 7.46 -7.31
C ARG A 57 -8.19 6.37 -6.33
N HIS A 58 -7.14 6.61 -5.53
CA HIS A 58 -6.72 5.65 -4.51
C HIS A 58 -6.45 6.36 -3.20
N ILE A 59 -6.66 5.64 -2.10
CA ILE A 59 -6.27 6.04 -0.76
C ILE A 59 -5.33 5.00 -0.18
N GLY A 60 -4.26 5.43 0.45
CA GLY A 60 -3.28 4.55 1.07
C GLY A 60 -2.93 4.96 2.48
N PHE A 61 -2.46 4.00 3.25
CA PHE A 61 -1.97 4.20 4.60
C PHE A 61 -0.60 3.56 4.74
N ILE A 62 0.40 4.36 5.13
CA ILE A 62 1.73 3.84 5.49
C ILE A 62 1.58 3.07 6.81
N VAL A 63 2.01 1.81 6.81
CA VAL A 63 1.80 0.90 7.95
C VAL A 63 3.08 0.54 8.71
N ASN A 64 4.25 0.97 8.25
CA ASN A 64 5.54 0.62 8.83
C ASN A 64 6.34 1.81 9.37
N ARG A 65 5.70 2.98 9.62
CA ARG A 65 6.36 4.17 10.18
C ARG A 65 5.79 4.57 11.55
N PRO A 66 6.19 3.90 12.66
CA PRO A 66 5.77 4.31 13.99
C PRO A 66 6.36 5.68 14.33
N THR A 67 5.55 6.53 14.94
CA THR A 67 6.01 7.78 15.55
C THR A 67 6.60 7.50 16.94
N ARG A 68 7.08 8.52 17.60
CA ARG A 68 7.52 8.40 19.00
C ARG A 68 6.38 8.44 20.02
N TYR A 69 5.17 8.76 19.60
CA TYR A 69 4.03 8.97 20.48
C TYR A 69 3.10 7.77 20.48
N SER A 70 2.56 7.41 21.65
CA SER A 70 1.40 6.56 21.82
C SER A 70 0.11 7.39 21.74
N LEU A 71 -1.02 6.71 21.59
CA LEU A 71 -2.31 7.39 21.57
C LEU A 71 -2.59 8.08 22.92
N GLY A 72 -2.24 7.42 24.04
CA GLY A 72 -2.39 7.98 25.38
C GLY A 72 -1.51 9.22 25.64
N GLU A 73 -0.36 9.34 24.98
CA GLU A 73 0.47 10.55 25.06
C GLU A 73 -0.09 11.71 24.23
N LEU A 74 -0.76 11.41 23.10
CA LEU A 74 -1.41 12.43 22.27
C LEU A 74 -2.71 12.94 22.87
N PHE A 75 -3.48 12.06 23.55
CA PHE A 75 -4.78 12.36 24.14
C PHE A 75 -4.84 12.00 25.63
N PRO A 76 -4.07 12.69 26.48
CA PRO A 76 -3.91 12.34 27.90
C PRO A 76 -5.20 12.51 28.72
N ASP A 77 -6.10 13.35 28.26
CA ASP A 77 -7.40 13.61 28.93
C ASP A 77 -8.51 12.63 28.49
N ASP A 78 -8.29 11.86 27.43
CA ASP A 78 -9.22 10.86 26.96
C ASP A 78 -8.96 9.49 27.63
N GLY A 79 -9.93 9.04 28.43
CA GLY A 79 -9.80 7.84 29.25
C GLY A 79 -9.50 6.56 28.45
N PRO A 80 -10.22 6.26 27.37
CA PRO A 80 -9.95 5.12 26.50
C PRO A 80 -8.58 5.20 25.82
N SER A 81 -8.22 6.35 25.25
CA SER A 81 -6.93 6.56 24.56
C SER A 81 -5.72 6.31 25.45
N ARG A 82 -5.83 6.63 26.77
CA ARG A 82 -4.76 6.38 27.74
C ARG A 82 -4.39 4.90 27.91
N GLN A 83 -5.28 4.01 27.56
CA GLN A 83 -5.06 2.56 27.68
C GLN A 83 -4.36 1.99 26.44
N VAL A 84 -4.29 2.77 25.34
CA VAL A 84 -3.63 2.35 24.10
C VAL A 84 -2.15 2.74 24.17
N HIS A 85 -1.31 1.75 24.41
CA HIS A 85 0.13 1.94 24.54
C HIS A 85 0.89 1.81 23.22
N ASP A 86 0.24 1.27 22.19
CA ASP A 86 0.82 1.17 20.85
C ASP A 86 1.09 2.55 20.28
N ARG A 87 2.14 2.62 19.46
CA ARG A 87 2.52 3.86 18.83
C ARG A 87 1.52 4.26 17.75
N VAL A 88 1.29 5.56 17.63
CA VAL A 88 0.62 6.10 16.45
C VAL A 88 1.62 6.09 15.30
N TYR A 89 1.17 5.70 14.12
CA TYR A 89 1.99 5.63 12.91
C TYR A 89 1.79 6.87 12.05
N PHE A 90 2.79 7.24 11.29
CA PHE A 90 2.64 8.20 10.22
C PHE A 90 2.01 7.49 9.02
N GLY A 91 0.75 7.80 8.73
CA GLY A 91 -0.04 7.16 7.68
C GLY A 91 0.12 7.80 6.30
N GLY A 92 0.61 9.07 6.24
CA GLY A 92 0.84 9.79 5.00
C GLY A 92 0.83 11.31 5.19
N PRO A 93 1.20 12.07 4.15
CA PRO A 93 1.38 13.53 4.24
C PRO A 93 0.08 14.34 4.16
N VAL A 94 -1.06 13.71 3.81
CA VAL A 94 -2.35 14.39 3.69
C VAL A 94 -3.13 14.25 4.99
N ALA A 95 -3.74 15.33 5.48
CA ALA A 95 -4.53 15.36 6.72
C ALA A 95 -3.77 14.80 7.95
N THR A 96 -2.54 15.23 8.15
CA THR A 96 -1.66 14.73 9.22
C THR A 96 -2.17 15.04 10.64
N GLU A 97 -3.10 15.98 10.77
CA GLU A 97 -3.81 16.30 12.01
C GLU A 97 -5.00 15.37 12.30
N ALA A 98 -5.40 14.56 11.33
CA ALA A 98 -6.49 13.60 11.50
C ALA A 98 -5.93 12.21 11.88
N LEU A 99 -6.61 11.60 12.84
CA LEU A 99 -6.35 10.23 13.28
C LEU A 99 -7.31 9.27 12.58
N PHE A 100 -6.77 8.20 12.04
CA PHE A 100 -7.50 7.09 11.44
C PHE A 100 -7.18 5.80 12.19
N ALA A 101 -8.07 4.81 12.15
CA ALA A 101 -7.80 3.49 12.71
C ALA A 101 -7.94 2.43 11.60
N LEU A 102 -6.86 1.69 11.34
CA LEU A 102 -6.90 0.47 10.55
C LEU A 102 -7.24 -0.67 11.50
N VAL A 103 -8.37 -1.33 11.30
CA VAL A 103 -8.88 -2.37 12.21
C VAL A 103 -9.12 -3.66 11.44
N GLU A 104 -8.63 -4.78 12.01
CA GLU A 104 -8.83 -6.12 11.47
C GLU A 104 -10.24 -6.61 11.80
N ARG A 105 -11.09 -6.68 10.77
CA ARG A 105 -12.49 -7.10 10.90
C ARG A 105 -13.02 -7.69 9.60
N THR A 106 -14.00 -8.57 9.73
CA THR A 106 -14.74 -9.13 8.58
C THR A 106 -15.93 -8.28 8.17
N ASP A 107 -16.40 -7.40 9.06
CA ASP A 107 -17.56 -6.50 8.87
C ASP A 107 -17.18 -5.06 9.21
N SER A 108 -17.95 -4.11 8.68
CA SER A 108 -17.71 -2.68 8.93
C SER A 108 -17.78 -2.33 10.43
N PRO A 109 -16.86 -1.50 10.96
CA PRO A 109 -16.99 -0.96 12.31
C PRO A 109 -18.15 0.05 12.46
N GLY A 110 -18.88 0.31 11.39
CA GLY A 110 -19.95 1.31 11.35
C GLY A 110 -19.44 2.70 10.98
N GLY A 111 -20.29 3.73 11.19
CA GLY A 111 -19.94 5.13 10.97
C GLY A 111 -19.38 5.42 9.59
N LYS A 112 -18.37 6.28 9.52
CA LYS A 112 -17.59 6.52 8.30
C LYS A 112 -16.39 5.60 8.26
N SER A 113 -16.57 4.46 7.63
CA SER A 113 -15.50 3.47 7.42
C SER A 113 -15.38 3.09 5.95
N LEU A 114 -14.20 2.64 5.58
CA LEU A 114 -13.85 2.14 4.25
C LEU A 114 -13.27 0.74 4.41
N GLN A 115 -13.74 -0.22 3.64
CA GLN A 115 -13.02 -1.48 3.50
C GLN A 115 -11.76 -1.24 2.66
N VAL A 116 -10.60 -1.32 3.30
CA VAL A 116 -9.31 -1.11 2.63
C VAL A 116 -8.95 -2.34 1.79
N MET A 117 -9.20 -3.52 2.35
CA MET A 117 -9.08 -4.82 1.69
C MET A 117 -9.91 -5.86 2.47
N PRO A 118 -10.11 -7.07 1.93
CA PRO A 118 -10.77 -8.14 2.68
C PRO A 118 -10.11 -8.33 4.05
N GLY A 119 -10.91 -8.26 5.12
CA GLY A 119 -10.42 -8.39 6.50
C GLY A 119 -9.84 -7.12 7.14
N LEU A 120 -9.75 -5.98 6.43
CA LEU A 120 -9.22 -4.73 6.96
C LEU A 120 -10.13 -3.55 6.63
N TYR A 121 -10.51 -2.80 7.65
CA TYR A 121 -11.27 -1.56 7.52
C TYR A 121 -10.48 -0.36 8.04
N ALA A 122 -10.71 0.80 7.46
CA ALA A 122 -10.25 2.08 7.97
C ALA A 122 -11.44 2.87 8.55
N ALA A 123 -11.37 3.27 9.81
CA ALA A 123 -12.25 4.26 10.41
C ALA A 123 -11.75 5.65 9.98
N LEU A 124 -12.65 6.45 9.38
CA LEU A 124 -12.28 7.69 8.68
C LEU A 124 -12.75 8.98 9.37
N ASP A 125 -13.50 8.87 10.45
CA ASP A 125 -13.90 10.03 11.25
C ASP A 125 -13.70 9.78 12.75
N GLN A 126 -13.63 10.85 13.50
CA GLN A 126 -13.38 10.81 14.95
C GLN A 126 -14.34 9.87 15.69
N ALA A 127 -15.64 9.94 15.41
CA ALA A 127 -16.63 9.13 16.13
C ALA A 127 -16.43 7.63 15.93
N THR A 128 -16.06 7.23 14.71
CA THR A 128 -15.77 5.82 14.40
C THR A 128 -14.42 5.39 15.00
N VAL A 129 -13.40 6.26 14.98
CA VAL A 129 -12.11 6.01 15.64
C VAL A 129 -12.30 5.84 17.16
N ASP A 130 -13.08 6.71 17.80
CA ASP A 130 -13.38 6.62 19.24
C ASP A 130 -14.08 5.29 19.60
N GLN A 131 -14.97 4.80 18.71
CA GLN A 131 -15.59 3.48 18.88
C GLN A 131 -14.57 2.33 18.81
N VAL A 132 -13.63 2.39 17.88
CA VAL A 132 -12.56 1.39 17.77
C VAL A 132 -11.65 1.43 19.00
N ILE A 133 -11.27 2.62 19.47
CA ILE A 133 -10.45 2.78 20.69
C ILE A 133 -11.16 2.16 21.90
N ALA A 134 -12.49 2.36 22.02
CA ALA A 134 -13.24 1.87 23.16
C ALA A 134 -13.51 0.36 23.12
N ALA A 135 -13.66 -0.22 21.92
CA ALA A 135 -14.12 -1.60 21.77
C ALA A 135 -12.98 -2.60 21.51
N GLU A 136 -12.00 -2.25 20.67
CA GLU A 136 -11.02 -3.20 20.15
C GLU A 136 -9.66 -2.57 19.80
N PRO A 137 -9.05 -1.79 20.70
CA PRO A 137 -7.81 -1.08 20.41
C PRO A 137 -6.63 -2.02 20.04
N ASP A 138 -6.63 -3.24 20.58
CA ASP A 138 -5.56 -4.22 20.35
C ASP A 138 -5.62 -4.87 18.95
N HIS A 139 -6.76 -4.73 18.26
CA HIS A 139 -6.96 -5.20 16.88
C HIS A 139 -6.85 -4.06 15.85
N ALA A 140 -6.34 -2.91 16.28
CA ALA A 140 -6.25 -1.73 15.43
C ALA A 140 -4.86 -1.12 15.42
N ARG A 141 -4.53 -0.48 14.30
CA ARG A 141 -3.38 0.41 14.15
C ARG A 141 -3.85 1.82 13.95
N PHE A 142 -3.43 2.73 14.80
CA PHE A 142 -3.76 4.14 14.71
C PHE A 142 -2.74 4.86 13.85
N VAL A 143 -3.21 5.59 12.84
CA VAL A 143 -2.35 6.28 11.88
C VAL A 143 -2.76 7.75 11.78
N ALA A 144 -1.78 8.65 11.73
CA ALA A 144 -1.96 10.07 11.48
C ALA A 144 -1.68 10.37 10.00
N GLY A 145 -2.68 10.92 9.31
CA GLY A 145 -2.61 11.21 7.88
C GLY A 145 -2.80 10.01 6.97
N VAL A 146 -2.91 10.30 5.69
CA VAL A 146 -3.13 9.33 4.61
C VAL A 146 -2.32 9.71 3.37
N VAL A 147 -2.18 8.79 2.44
CA VAL A 147 -1.73 9.05 1.07
C VAL A 147 -2.95 9.05 0.17
N PHE A 148 -2.96 9.94 -0.82
CA PHE A 148 -4.06 10.05 -1.74
C PHE A 148 -3.54 10.25 -3.16
N TRP A 149 -3.99 9.42 -4.10
CA TRP A 149 -3.67 9.53 -5.53
C TRP A 149 -4.87 10.00 -6.32
N ARG A 150 -4.62 10.94 -7.23
CA ARG A 150 -5.56 11.37 -8.25
C ARG A 150 -5.68 10.31 -9.35
N PRO A 151 -6.69 10.42 -10.21
CA PRO A 151 -6.85 9.48 -11.33
C PRO A 151 -5.54 9.35 -12.15
N GLY A 152 -5.09 8.12 -12.36
CA GLY A 152 -3.88 7.78 -13.11
C GLY A 152 -2.56 7.88 -12.35
N GLU A 153 -2.47 8.67 -11.28
CA GLU A 153 -1.22 8.99 -10.58
C GLU A 153 -0.53 7.74 -9.99
N LEU A 154 -1.30 6.84 -9.38
CA LEU A 154 -0.73 5.59 -8.86
C LEU A 154 -0.19 4.69 -9.97
N ARG A 155 -0.89 4.63 -11.11
CA ARG A 155 -0.44 3.89 -12.29
C ARG A 155 0.89 4.43 -12.81
N GLU A 156 1.01 5.75 -12.94
CA GLU A 156 2.24 6.42 -13.37
C GLU A 156 3.40 6.09 -12.44
N GLU A 157 3.22 6.17 -11.12
CA GLU A 157 4.27 5.84 -10.14
C GLU A 157 4.70 4.37 -10.20
N ILE A 158 3.76 3.43 -10.43
CA ILE A 158 4.09 2.00 -10.60
C ILE A 158 4.87 1.78 -11.90
N ASP A 159 4.43 2.38 -13.01
CA ASP A 159 5.06 2.26 -14.32
C ASP A 159 6.46 2.90 -14.34
N GLU A 160 6.67 3.96 -13.57
CA GLU A 160 7.99 4.59 -13.34
C GLU A 160 8.90 3.78 -12.40
N GLY A 161 8.38 2.72 -11.79
CA GLY A 161 9.16 1.83 -10.94
C GLY A 161 9.40 2.37 -9.54
N ALA A 162 8.48 3.18 -8.98
CA ALA A 162 8.55 3.62 -7.59
C ALA A 162 8.19 2.50 -6.60
N TRP A 163 7.32 1.58 -7.00
CA TRP A 163 6.72 0.58 -6.13
C TRP A 163 6.92 -0.85 -6.60
N TYR A 164 7.09 -1.76 -5.63
CA TYR A 164 6.72 -3.16 -5.78
C TYR A 164 5.27 -3.32 -5.36
N THR A 165 4.50 -4.13 -6.10
CA THR A 165 3.10 -4.45 -5.83
C THR A 165 2.96 -5.85 -5.27
N PHE A 166 1.99 -6.05 -4.35
CA PHE A 166 1.68 -7.35 -3.75
C PHE A 166 0.17 -7.49 -3.61
N ASP A 167 -0.29 -8.73 -3.62
CA ASP A 167 -1.67 -9.07 -3.31
C ASP A 167 -2.10 -8.55 -1.93
N PRO A 168 -3.41 -8.25 -1.72
CA PRO A 168 -3.92 -7.79 -0.45
C PRO A 168 -3.72 -8.83 0.65
N ASP A 169 -3.18 -8.37 1.79
CA ASP A 169 -2.92 -9.16 2.98
C ASP A 169 -3.20 -8.29 4.22
N ALA A 170 -4.35 -8.51 4.86
CA ALA A 170 -4.80 -7.72 6.01
C ALA A 170 -3.87 -7.86 7.23
N GLU A 171 -3.31 -9.05 7.47
CA GLU A 171 -2.40 -9.29 8.60
C GLU A 171 -1.15 -8.43 8.50
N LEU A 172 -0.70 -8.17 7.28
CA LEU A 172 0.49 -7.35 7.02
C LEU A 172 0.32 -5.91 7.52
N ALA A 173 -0.91 -5.36 7.44
CA ALA A 173 -1.21 -4.01 7.89
C ALA A 173 -1.00 -3.81 9.41
N LEU A 174 -1.18 -4.86 10.21
CA LEU A 174 -1.07 -4.83 11.68
C LEU A 174 0.23 -5.49 12.19
N ARG A 175 1.03 -6.06 11.31
CA ARG A 175 2.30 -6.71 11.65
C ARG A 175 3.32 -5.69 12.18
N LYS A 176 4.22 -6.14 13.07
CA LYS A 176 5.31 -5.30 13.58
C LYS A 176 6.12 -4.69 12.42
N PRO A 177 6.46 -3.40 12.49
CA PRO A 177 7.09 -2.67 11.38
C PRO A 177 8.54 -3.09 11.12
N ASP A 178 9.20 -3.67 12.14
CA ASP A 178 10.62 -4.00 12.07
C ASP A 178 10.92 -5.05 11.00
N GLY A 179 11.71 -4.67 10.01
CA GLY A 179 12.10 -5.56 8.91
C GLY A 179 11.00 -5.84 7.88
N LEU A 180 9.81 -5.25 8.01
CA LEU A 180 8.69 -5.49 7.10
C LEU A 180 9.00 -5.07 5.67
N TRP A 181 9.55 -3.87 5.48
CA TRP A 181 9.92 -3.38 4.16
C TRP A 181 11.04 -4.21 3.53
N GLU A 182 12.08 -4.52 4.29
CA GLU A 182 13.21 -5.33 3.83
C GLU A 182 12.78 -6.74 3.42
N GLU A 183 11.80 -7.31 4.11
CA GLU A 183 11.22 -8.61 3.77
C GLU A 183 10.49 -8.55 2.43
N LEU A 184 9.62 -7.56 2.24
CA LEU A 184 8.86 -7.39 1.00
C LEU A 184 9.77 -7.12 -0.19
N VAL A 185 10.79 -6.26 -0.03
CA VAL A 185 11.80 -6.02 -1.08
C VAL A 185 12.53 -7.30 -1.44
N ARG A 186 12.89 -8.13 -0.46
CA ARG A 186 13.54 -9.42 -0.70
C ARG A 186 12.63 -10.39 -1.45
N ARG A 187 11.32 -10.44 -1.10
CA ARG A 187 10.31 -11.22 -1.82
C ARG A 187 10.21 -10.81 -3.29
N ALA A 188 10.07 -9.51 -3.54
CA ALA A 188 9.94 -8.97 -4.90
C ALA A 188 11.17 -9.29 -5.75
N LYS A 189 12.38 -9.03 -5.25
CA LYS A 189 13.64 -9.34 -5.95
C LYS A 189 13.84 -10.84 -6.19
N GLY A 190 13.36 -11.69 -5.29
CA GLY A 190 13.37 -13.14 -5.47
C GLY A 190 12.47 -13.59 -6.61
N ALA A 191 11.29 -12.99 -6.76
CA ALA A 191 10.36 -13.25 -7.85
C ALA A 191 10.91 -12.77 -9.21
N GLU A 192 11.48 -11.56 -9.27
CA GLU A 192 12.10 -11.00 -10.48
C GLU A 192 13.25 -11.88 -11.02
N ASN A 193 14.02 -12.55 -10.15
CA ASN A 193 15.14 -13.42 -10.54
C ASN A 193 14.72 -14.82 -11.00
N THR A 194 13.43 -15.17 -10.88
CA THR A 194 12.91 -16.52 -11.21
C THR A 194 12.14 -16.53 -12.53
N THR A 195 11.88 -15.36 -13.11
CA THR A 195 11.18 -15.16 -14.39
C THR A 195 12.15 -14.91 -15.54
#